data_1e0a7e027b996bf03c707513e54b3ef4
#
_entry.id   1e0a7e027b996bf03c707513e54b3ef4
#
_cell.length_a   1.000
_cell.length_b   1.000
_cell.length_c   1.000
_cell.angle_alpha   90.00
_cell.angle_beta   90.00
_cell.angle_gamma   90.00
#
_symmetry.space_group_name_H-M   'P 1'
#
loop_
_entity.id
_entity.type
_entity.pdbx_description
1 polymer ?
#
loop_
_entity_poly.entity_id
_entity_poly.type
_entity_poly.pdbx_seq_one_letter_code
_entity_poly.pdbx_strand_id
1 'polypeptide(L)'
;MNTMNRDKILENNSSRLASLDILRGFDLFLLVFFQPVFVALGQQLDLPFLNRLVYQFDHEAWVGFHLWDLVMPLFLFMTGASMPFSLSKYKISSAGCQFVYRRIFRRVVLLFLFGMIVQGNLLGFDSQHIYLYSNTLQAIAVGYLIAAIIQLHFSFKWQIIITLLLLLVYWIPMTFCGDFTPQGNFAEQVDRWVLGRFRDGVYWNGDGTW
;
A
#
# COMPACT_ATOMS: atom_id res chain seq x y z
N MET A 1 -31.28 -19.09 21.78
CA MET A 1 -30.15 -19.01 20.87
C MET A 1 -28.93 -19.48 21.66
N ASN A 2 -28.39 -20.66 21.32
CA ASN A 2 -27.47 -21.43 22.18
C ASN A 2 -26.14 -20.73 22.36
N THR A 3 -25.66 -20.56 23.59
CA THR A 3 -24.37 -19.98 23.97
C THR A 3 -23.21 -20.59 23.18
N MET A 4 -23.24 -21.93 23.00
CA MET A 4 -22.26 -22.71 22.23
C MET A 4 -22.11 -22.26 20.75
N ASN A 5 -23.20 -21.74 20.14
CA ASN A 5 -23.15 -21.26 18.75
C ASN A 5 -22.58 -19.84 18.67
N ARG A 6 -22.77 -19.06 19.72
CA ARG A 6 -22.21 -17.70 19.85
C ARG A 6 -20.68 -17.76 20.07
N ASP A 7 -20.22 -18.69 20.87
CA ASP A 7 -18.78 -18.87 21.16
C ASP A 7 -18.03 -19.37 19.91
N LYS A 8 -18.59 -20.30 19.15
CA LYS A 8 -18.03 -20.74 17.85
C LYS A 8 -17.96 -19.63 16.80
N ILE A 9 -18.94 -18.71 16.78
CA ILE A 9 -18.93 -17.57 15.85
C ILE A 9 -17.86 -16.55 16.27
N LEU A 10 -17.68 -16.32 17.56
CA LEU A 10 -16.66 -15.43 18.09
C LEU A 10 -15.25 -16.02 17.88
N GLU A 11 -15.06 -17.30 18.09
CA GLU A 11 -13.81 -18.01 17.87
C GLU A 11 -13.40 -18.02 16.38
N ASN A 12 -14.36 -18.26 15.47
CA ASN A 12 -14.12 -18.23 14.02
C ASN A 12 -13.80 -16.82 13.51
N ASN A 13 -14.38 -15.77 14.11
CA ASN A 13 -14.03 -14.38 13.77
C ASN A 13 -12.65 -13.98 14.31
N SER A 14 -12.29 -14.45 15.51
CA SER A 14 -10.96 -14.17 16.08
C SER A 14 -9.83 -14.85 15.30
N SER A 15 -10.05 -16.08 14.83
CA SER A 15 -9.04 -16.81 14.04
C SER A 15 -8.76 -16.15 12.68
N ARG A 16 -9.78 -15.56 12.03
CA ARG A 16 -9.61 -14.85 10.75
C ARG A 16 -8.84 -13.54 10.90
N LEU A 17 -9.07 -12.81 11.98
CA LEU A 17 -8.31 -11.59 12.28
C LEU A 17 -6.87 -11.89 12.68
N ALA A 18 -6.65 -12.96 13.45
CA ALA A 18 -5.32 -13.40 13.85
C ALA A 18 -4.44 -13.75 12.63
N SER A 19 -4.98 -14.41 11.61
CA SER A 19 -4.21 -14.73 10.40
C SER A 19 -3.75 -13.49 9.63
N LEU A 20 -4.58 -12.45 9.54
CA LEU A 20 -4.20 -11.18 8.92
C LEU A 20 -3.15 -10.43 9.74
N ASP A 21 -3.24 -10.49 11.06
CA ASP A 21 -2.28 -9.84 11.94
C ASP A 21 -0.92 -10.56 11.93
N ILE A 22 -0.92 -11.90 11.86
CA ILE A 22 0.29 -12.71 11.68
C ILE A 22 0.95 -12.38 10.34
N LEU A 23 0.16 -12.30 9.26
CA LEU A 23 0.68 -11.98 7.93
C LEU A 23 1.29 -10.57 7.89
N ARG A 24 0.68 -9.58 8.53
CA ARG A 24 1.24 -8.24 8.68
C ARG A 24 2.54 -8.23 9.48
N GLY A 25 2.57 -8.97 10.59
CA GLY A 25 3.76 -9.11 11.41
C GLY A 25 4.91 -9.75 10.64
N PHE A 26 4.61 -10.76 9.83
CA PHE A 26 5.58 -11.43 8.97
C PHE A 26 6.12 -10.48 7.89
N ASP A 27 5.26 -9.73 7.22
CA ASP A 27 5.63 -8.76 6.20
C ASP A 27 6.52 -7.63 6.77
N LEU A 28 6.16 -7.10 7.94
CA LEU A 28 6.99 -6.16 8.68
C LEU A 28 8.33 -6.76 9.12
N PHE A 29 8.36 -8.02 9.54
CA PHE A 29 9.60 -8.72 9.90
C PHE A 29 10.52 -8.85 8.69
N LEU A 30 9.98 -9.21 7.52
CA LEU A 30 10.75 -9.25 6.28
C LEU A 30 11.35 -7.88 5.95
N LEU A 31 10.56 -6.81 6.05
CA LEU A 31 10.96 -5.46 5.67
C LEU A 31 11.96 -4.84 6.64
N VAL A 32 11.74 -4.96 7.94
CA VAL A 32 12.52 -4.22 8.94
C VAL A 32 13.76 -4.99 9.38
N PHE A 33 13.70 -6.31 9.39
CA PHE A 33 14.77 -7.16 9.92
C PHE A 33 15.43 -8.02 8.85
N PHE A 34 14.65 -8.78 8.12
CA PHE A 34 15.19 -9.83 7.25
C PHE A 34 15.97 -9.24 6.08
N GLN A 35 15.40 -8.31 5.31
CA GLN A 35 16.06 -7.69 4.18
C GLN A 35 17.37 -6.99 4.56
N PRO A 36 17.42 -6.06 5.52
CA PRO A 36 18.68 -5.37 5.86
C PRO A 36 19.79 -6.33 6.30
N VAL A 37 19.43 -7.38 7.06
CA VAL A 37 20.40 -8.39 7.51
C VAL A 37 20.94 -9.19 6.33
N PHE A 38 20.06 -9.66 5.44
CA PHE A 38 20.49 -10.46 4.28
C PHE A 38 21.31 -9.65 3.27
N VAL A 39 20.93 -8.39 3.03
CA VAL A 39 21.72 -7.48 2.20
C VAL A 39 23.12 -7.26 2.79
N ALA A 40 23.20 -6.99 4.09
CA ALA A 40 24.49 -6.81 4.78
C ALA A 40 25.36 -8.07 4.75
N LEU A 41 24.75 -9.26 4.93
CA LEU A 41 25.46 -10.54 4.82
C LEU A 41 25.92 -10.82 3.40
N GLY A 42 25.11 -10.52 2.37
CA GLY A 42 25.46 -10.69 0.98
C GLY A 42 26.68 -9.86 0.58
N GLN A 43 26.74 -8.61 1.07
CA GLN A 43 27.88 -7.72 0.82
C GLN A 43 29.18 -8.18 1.49
N GLN A 44 29.10 -8.92 2.61
CA GLN A 44 30.29 -9.37 3.35
C GLN A 44 30.77 -10.75 2.94
N LEU A 45 29.88 -11.68 2.61
CA LEU A 45 30.23 -13.09 2.41
C LEU A 45 30.47 -13.48 0.96
N ASP A 46 30.05 -12.69 0.00
CA ASP A 46 30.17 -12.91 -1.46
C ASP A 46 29.90 -14.37 -1.91
N LEU A 47 28.86 -14.98 -1.32
CA LEU A 47 28.46 -16.33 -1.65
C LEU A 47 27.45 -16.33 -2.80
N PRO A 48 27.64 -17.10 -3.90
CA PRO A 48 26.75 -17.07 -5.07
C PRO A 48 25.28 -17.38 -4.75
N PHE A 49 25.02 -18.24 -3.77
CA PHE A 49 23.66 -18.54 -3.30
C PHE A 49 23.04 -17.34 -2.57
N LEU A 50 23.81 -16.68 -1.72
CA LEU A 50 23.36 -15.53 -0.93
C LEU A 50 23.08 -14.33 -1.86
N ASN A 51 23.93 -14.10 -2.85
CA ASN A 51 23.76 -13.05 -3.84
C ASN A 51 22.48 -13.25 -4.68
N ARG A 52 22.11 -14.48 -5.01
CA ARG A 52 20.84 -14.80 -5.68
C ARG A 52 19.62 -14.52 -4.78
N LEU A 53 19.74 -14.78 -3.47
CA LEU A 53 18.68 -14.44 -2.53
C LEU A 53 18.56 -12.93 -2.37
N VAL A 54 19.68 -12.23 -2.17
CA VAL A 54 19.72 -10.77 -2.03
C VAL A 54 19.10 -10.09 -3.26
N TYR A 55 19.37 -10.61 -4.45
CA TYR A 55 18.73 -10.12 -5.68
C TYR A 55 17.20 -10.16 -5.65
N GLN A 56 16.58 -11.14 -4.96
CA GLN A 56 15.12 -11.21 -4.80
C GLN A 56 14.57 -10.22 -3.75
N PHE A 57 15.45 -9.64 -2.92
CA PHE A 57 15.11 -8.61 -1.93
C PHE A 57 15.40 -7.19 -2.41
N ASP A 58 15.72 -7.04 -3.67
CA ASP A 58 15.84 -5.76 -4.36
C ASP A 58 14.61 -5.52 -5.25
N HIS A 59 14.41 -4.27 -5.67
CA HIS A 59 13.35 -3.93 -6.60
C HIS A 59 13.79 -4.11 -8.04
N GLU A 60 12.89 -4.64 -8.87
CA GLU A 60 13.14 -4.67 -10.31
C GLU A 60 13.11 -3.24 -10.89
N ALA A 61 14.08 -2.92 -11.72
CA ALA A 61 14.23 -1.57 -12.24
C ALA A 61 13.02 -1.10 -13.06
N TRP A 62 12.48 -1.92 -13.94
CA TRP A 62 11.30 -1.58 -14.74
C TRP A 62 10.56 -2.81 -15.29
N VAL A 63 11.25 -3.71 -15.95
CA VAL A 63 10.64 -4.88 -16.59
C VAL A 63 11.12 -6.14 -15.88
N GLY A 64 10.24 -6.75 -15.14
CA GLY A 64 10.55 -7.95 -14.38
C GLY A 64 9.68 -8.09 -13.15
N PHE A 65 10.12 -8.93 -12.22
CA PHE A 65 9.42 -9.16 -10.97
C PHE A 65 10.39 -9.76 -9.94
N HIS A 66 10.53 -9.12 -8.80
CA HIS A 66 11.20 -9.64 -7.63
C HIS A 66 10.21 -9.95 -6.50
N LEU A 67 10.56 -10.84 -5.60
CA LEU A 67 9.72 -11.13 -4.43
C LEU A 67 9.47 -9.88 -3.58
N TRP A 68 10.42 -8.96 -3.57
CA TRP A 68 10.32 -7.70 -2.83
C TRP A 68 9.22 -6.79 -3.35
N ASP A 69 8.91 -6.85 -4.64
CA ASP A 69 7.84 -6.06 -5.25
C ASP A 69 6.44 -6.45 -4.76
N LEU A 70 6.29 -7.62 -4.11
CA LEU A 70 5.03 -8.03 -3.48
C LEU A 70 4.74 -7.35 -2.14
N VAL A 71 5.73 -6.82 -1.45
CA VAL A 71 5.58 -6.27 -0.10
C VAL A 71 4.51 -5.17 -0.06
N MET A 72 4.61 -4.19 -0.94
CA MET A 72 3.62 -3.10 -1.02
C MET A 72 2.21 -3.57 -1.38
N PRO A 73 1.99 -4.36 -2.45
CA PRO A 73 0.68 -4.92 -2.76
C PRO A 73 0.10 -5.77 -1.63
N LEU A 74 0.93 -6.52 -0.91
CA LEU A 74 0.51 -7.34 0.22
C LEU A 74 0.00 -6.48 1.38
N PHE A 75 0.66 -5.37 1.71
CA PHE A 75 0.17 -4.41 2.69
C PHE A 75 -1.18 -3.79 2.29
N LEU A 76 -1.33 -3.41 1.03
CA LEU A 76 -2.59 -2.88 0.50
C LEU A 76 -3.70 -3.93 0.57
N PHE A 77 -3.40 -5.16 0.15
CA PHE A 77 -4.34 -6.29 0.23
C PHE A 77 -4.80 -6.55 1.67
N MET A 78 -3.86 -6.69 2.61
CA MET A 78 -4.19 -6.91 4.03
C MET A 78 -5.02 -5.76 4.62
N THR A 79 -4.70 -4.54 4.24
CA THR A 79 -5.46 -3.36 4.66
C THR A 79 -6.89 -3.44 4.14
N GLY A 80 -7.08 -3.72 2.85
CA GLY A 80 -8.39 -3.89 2.23
C GLY A 80 -9.19 -5.06 2.83
N ALA A 81 -8.57 -6.23 2.97
CA ALA A 81 -9.19 -7.42 3.53
C ALA A 81 -9.67 -7.25 4.98
N SER A 82 -9.01 -6.41 5.77
CA SER A 82 -9.40 -6.14 7.16
C SER A 82 -10.54 -5.12 7.30
N MET A 83 -10.82 -4.32 6.26
CA MET A 83 -11.83 -3.26 6.31
C MET A 83 -13.25 -3.76 6.57
N PRO A 84 -13.77 -4.82 5.91
CA PRO A 84 -15.10 -5.33 6.16
C PRO A 84 -15.33 -5.67 7.63
N PHE A 85 -14.33 -6.23 8.31
CA PHE A 85 -14.41 -6.59 9.72
C PHE A 85 -14.43 -5.36 10.65
N SER A 86 -13.71 -4.31 10.29
CA SER A 86 -13.62 -3.10 11.12
C SER A 86 -14.78 -2.13 10.86
N LEU A 87 -15.31 -2.05 9.64
CA LEU A 87 -16.33 -1.08 9.23
C LEU A 87 -17.75 -1.64 9.22
N SER A 88 -17.96 -2.96 9.14
CA SER A 88 -19.29 -3.59 9.06
C SER A 88 -20.23 -3.20 10.19
N LYS A 89 -19.71 -3.06 11.40
CA LYS A 89 -20.48 -2.66 12.59
C LYS A 89 -21.01 -1.22 12.52
N TYR A 90 -20.49 -0.40 11.65
CA TYR A 90 -20.89 1.00 11.49
C TYR A 90 -21.88 1.23 10.34
N LYS A 91 -22.02 0.28 9.42
CA LYS A 91 -22.94 0.35 8.29
C LYS A 91 -24.42 0.34 8.70
N ILE A 92 -24.72 -0.08 9.93
CA ILE A 92 -26.08 -0.29 10.45
C ILE A 92 -26.63 0.88 11.27
N SER A 93 -25.78 1.80 11.72
CA SER A 93 -26.18 2.88 12.62
C SER A 93 -25.90 4.26 12.01
N SER A 94 -26.99 4.97 11.67
CA SER A 94 -26.93 6.37 11.21
C SER A 94 -26.31 7.34 12.24
N ALA A 95 -26.40 7.01 13.53
CA ALA A 95 -25.83 7.83 14.62
C ALA A 95 -24.29 7.70 14.76
N GLY A 96 -23.69 6.66 14.17
CA GLY A 96 -22.24 6.42 14.25
C GLY A 96 -21.40 7.01 13.10
N CYS A 97 -22.04 7.63 12.11
CA CYS A 97 -21.40 8.03 10.86
C CYS A 97 -20.25 9.03 11.09
N GLN A 98 -20.47 10.08 11.87
CA GLN A 98 -19.45 11.10 12.14
C GLN A 98 -18.22 10.56 12.87
N PHE A 99 -18.42 9.64 13.82
CA PHE A 99 -17.32 9.01 14.55
C PHE A 99 -16.44 8.15 13.61
N VAL A 100 -17.06 7.43 12.68
CA VAL A 100 -16.36 6.60 11.68
C VAL A 100 -15.51 7.46 10.76
N TYR A 101 -16.06 8.55 10.22
CA TYR A 101 -15.30 9.47 9.36
C TYR A 101 -14.13 10.13 10.09
N ARG A 102 -14.32 10.55 11.33
CA ARG A 102 -13.23 11.08 12.14
C ARG A 102 -12.10 10.06 12.34
N ARG A 103 -12.46 8.79 12.55
CA ARG A 103 -11.46 7.70 12.69
C ARG A 103 -10.72 7.42 11.39
N ILE A 104 -11.44 7.36 10.26
CA ILE A 104 -10.85 7.20 8.93
C ILE A 104 -9.92 8.37 8.65
N PHE A 105 -10.39 9.58 8.79
CA PHE A 105 -9.62 10.80 8.55
C PHE A 105 -8.34 10.84 9.40
N ARG A 106 -8.45 10.59 10.71
CA ARG A 106 -7.27 10.53 11.58
C ARG A 106 -6.25 9.50 11.12
N ARG A 107 -6.71 8.31 10.71
CA ARG A 107 -5.82 7.27 10.22
C ARG A 107 -5.13 7.67 8.91
N VAL A 108 -5.87 8.23 7.97
CA VAL A 108 -5.33 8.71 6.68
C VAL A 108 -4.29 9.79 6.90
N VAL A 109 -4.60 10.81 7.72
CA VAL A 109 -3.67 11.90 8.02
C VAL A 109 -2.40 11.39 8.71
N LEU A 110 -2.54 10.52 9.70
CA LEU A 110 -1.37 9.97 10.40
C LEU A 110 -0.50 9.12 9.47
N LEU A 111 -1.09 8.25 8.64
CA LEU A 111 -0.34 7.46 7.67
C LEU A 111 0.38 8.35 6.65
N PHE A 112 -0.30 9.38 6.16
CA PHE A 112 0.29 10.32 5.20
C PHE A 112 1.45 11.10 5.80
N LEU A 113 1.28 11.63 7.01
CA LEU A 113 2.32 12.36 7.74
C LEU A 113 3.52 11.47 8.08
N PHE A 114 3.27 10.24 8.58
CA PHE A 114 4.35 9.29 8.83
C PHE A 114 5.08 8.91 7.54
N GLY A 115 4.37 8.77 6.42
CA GLY A 115 4.97 8.57 5.11
C GLY A 115 5.94 9.71 4.75
N MET A 116 5.53 10.95 4.94
CA MET A 116 6.40 12.11 4.70
C MET A 116 7.62 12.15 5.63
N ILE A 117 7.47 11.75 6.89
CA ILE A 117 8.58 11.72 7.86
C ILE A 117 9.59 10.63 7.49
N VAL A 118 9.11 9.43 7.18
CA VAL A 118 9.97 8.27 6.84
C VAL A 118 10.81 8.55 5.60
N GLN A 119 10.24 9.26 4.61
CA GLN A 119 10.96 9.68 3.41
C GLN A 119 11.94 10.84 3.64
N GLY A 120 11.99 11.40 4.84
CA GLY A 120 12.84 12.56 5.15
C GLY A 120 12.31 13.91 4.68
N ASN A 121 11.17 13.94 3.99
CA ASN A 121 10.59 15.14 3.39
C ASN A 121 10.34 16.29 4.38
N LEU A 122 10.04 15.99 5.64
CA LEU A 122 9.79 16.98 6.69
C LEU A 122 10.98 17.22 7.61
N LEU A 123 11.96 16.31 7.63
CA LEU A 123 13.09 16.39 8.55
C LEU A 123 14.23 17.27 8.03
N GLY A 124 14.32 17.43 6.70
CA GLY A 124 15.37 18.22 6.07
C GLY A 124 15.13 19.73 6.07
N PHE A 125 13.93 20.21 6.41
CA PHE A 125 13.51 21.61 6.33
C PHE A 125 13.81 22.30 4.98
N ASP A 126 14.02 21.49 3.94
CA ASP A 126 14.30 21.99 2.60
C ASP A 126 13.02 21.96 1.75
N SER A 127 12.49 23.14 1.46
CA SER A 127 11.27 23.30 0.68
C SER A 127 11.41 22.85 -0.79
N GLN A 128 12.63 22.67 -1.28
CA GLN A 128 12.90 22.23 -2.65
C GLN A 128 12.77 20.70 -2.80
N HIS A 129 12.95 19.95 -1.71
CA HIS A 129 12.91 18.49 -1.69
C HIS A 129 11.67 17.93 -0.98
N ILE A 130 10.55 18.66 -1.00
CA ILE A 130 9.27 18.15 -0.52
C ILE A 130 8.61 17.39 -1.66
N TYR A 131 8.50 16.07 -1.51
CA TYR A 131 7.81 15.18 -2.43
C TYR A 131 6.49 14.72 -1.85
N LEU A 132 5.44 14.77 -2.67
CA LEU A 132 4.12 14.23 -2.33
C LEU A 132 3.94 12.87 -3.01
N TYR A 133 3.38 11.95 -2.26
CA TYR A 133 3.04 10.62 -2.78
C TYR A 133 4.26 9.79 -3.24
N SER A 134 5.34 9.84 -2.45
CA SER A 134 6.60 9.17 -2.76
C SER A 134 6.79 7.84 -2.03
N ASN A 135 5.85 7.38 -1.20
CA ASN A 135 6.09 6.17 -0.43
C ASN A 135 4.83 5.31 -0.18
N THR A 136 5.07 4.06 0.22
CA THR A 136 4.05 3.04 0.49
C THR A 136 3.00 3.47 1.51
N LEU A 137 3.39 4.20 2.57
CA LEU A 137 2.45 4.65 3.61
C LEU A 137 1.43 5.66 3.07
N GLN A 138 1.86 6.54 2.15
CA GLN A 138 0.98 7.49 1.48
C GLN A 138 0.03 6.77 0.51
N ALA A 139 0.53 5.77 -0.23
CA ALA A 139 -0.30 4.94 -1.10
C ALA A 139 -1.36 4.16 -0.29
N ILE A 140 -0.98 3.59 0.85
CA ILE A 140 -1.92 2.94 1.78
C ILE A 140 -2.94 3.94 2.32
N ALA A 141 -2.54 5.17 2.66
CA ALA A 141 -3.44 6.20 3.17
C ALA A 141 -4.54 6.54 2.16
N VAL A 142 -4.15 6.81 0.90
CA VAL A 142 -5.09 7.16 -0.18
C VAL A 142 -5.95 5.96 -0.56
N GLY A 143 -5.36 4.79 -0.75
CA GLY A 143 -6.10 3.55 -1.05
C GLY A 143 -7.11 3.20 0.05
N TYR A 144 -6.71 3.34 1.33
CA TYR A 144 -7.61 3.14 2.47
C TYR A 144 -8.78 4.12 2.46
N LEU A 145 -8.53 5.41 2.18
CA LEU A 145 -9.59 6.42 2.11
C LEU A 145 -10.63 6.08 1.04
N ILE A 146 -10.17 5.81 -0.19
CA ILE A 146 -11.04 5.48 -1.33
C ILE A 146 -11.84 4.20 -1.03
N ALA A 147 -11.17 3.14 -0.59
CA ALA A 147 -11.82 1.87 -0.27
C ALA A 147 -12.83 2.00 0.88
N ALA A 148 -12.53 2.81 1.92
CA ALA A 148 -13.45 3.06 3.02
C ALA A 148 -14.72 3.79 2.55
N ILE A 149 -14.59 4.81 1.70
CA ILE A 149 -15.72 5.52 1.10
C ILE A 149 -16.58 4.55 0.28
N ILE A 150 -15.97 3.77 -0.59
CA ILE A 150 -16.68 2.80 -1.42
C ILE A 150 -17.43 1.78 -0.54
N GLN A 151 -16.79 1.27 0.49
CA GLN A 151 -17.39 0.26 1.36
C GLN A 151 -18.54 0.81 2.20
N LEU A 152 -18.47 2.05 2.66
CA LEU A 152 -19.52 2.65 3.49
C LEU A 152 -20.75 3.05 2.67
N HIS A 153 -20.57 3.52 1.42
CA HIS A 153 -21.65 4.10 0.63
C HIS A 153 -22.26 3.16 -0.41
N PHE A 154 -21.50 2.20 -0.89
CA PHE A 154 -21.93 1.37 -2.02
C PHE A 154 -22.25 -0.05 -1.60
N SER A 155 -23.28 -0.66 -2.21
CA SER A 155 -23.59 -2.07 -2.05
C SER A 155 -22.53 -2.94 -2.71
N PHE A 156 -22.46 -4.23 -2.35
CA PHE A 156 -21.45 -5.17 -2.83
C PHE A 156 -21.35 -5.24 -4.37
N LYS A 157 -22.49 -5.20 -5.07
CA LYS A 157 -22.51 -5.19 -6.54
C LYS A 157 -21.80 -3.95 -7.12
N TRP A 158 -22.07 -2.77 -6.55
CA TRP A 158 -21.43 -1.54 -6.96
C TRP A 158 -19.95 -1.51 -6.62
N GLN A 159 -19.53 -2.12 -5.51
CA GLN A 159 -18.11 -2.25 -5.16
C GLN A 159 -17.35 -3.02 -6.24
N ILE A 160 -17.92 -4.14 -6.74
CA ILE A 160 -17.33 -4.90 -7.85
C ILE A 160 -17.24 -4.04 -9.12
N ILE A 161 -18.33 -3.37 -9.49
CA ILE A 161 -18.38 -2.52 -10.70
C ILE A 161 -17.35 -1.41 -10.62
N ILE A 162 -17.25 -0.70 -9.49
CA ILE A 162 -16.27 0.38 -9.28
C ILE A 162 -14.84 -0.17 -9.35
N THR A 163 -14.57 -1.33 -8.76
CA THR A 163 -13.24 -1.96 -8.84
C THR A 163 -12.85 -2.28 -10.27
N LEU A 164 -13.76 -2.89 -11.04
CA LEU A 164 -13.52 -3.17 -12.46
C LEU A 164 -13.32 -1.88 -13.26
N LEU A 165 -14.12 -0.85 -13.00
CA LEU A 165 -13.98 0.44 -13.64
C LEU A 165 -12.62 1.08 -13.36
N LEU A 166 -12.15 1.07 -12.10
CA LEU A 166 -10.84 1.59 -11.72
C LEU A 166 -9.70 0.85 -12.43
N LEU A 167 -9.80 -0.48 -12.55
CA LEU A 167 -8.83 -1.26 -13.31
C LEU A 167 -8.81 -0.88 -14.79
N LEU A 168 -9.98 -0.72 -15.40
CA LEU A 168 -10.10 -0.31 -16.82
C LEU A 168 -9.59 1.13 -17.05
N VAL A 169 -9.90 2.06 -16.15
CA VAL A 169 -9.43 3.45 -16.19
C VAL A 169 -7.90 3.53 -16.08
N TYR A 170 -7.26 2.61 -15.38
CA TYR A 170 -5.80 2.52 -15.36
C TYR A 170 -5.25 1.82 -16.61
N TRP A 171 -5.79 0.65 -16.94
CA TRP A 171 -5.26 -0.20 -18.00
C TRP A 171 -5.41 0.41 -19.41
N ILE A 172 -6.58 0.97 -19.74
CA ILE A 172 -6.84 1.52 -21.08
C ILE A 172 -5.87 2.65 -21.43
N PRO A 173 -5.72 3.73 -20.61
CA PRO A 173 -4.77 4.78 -20.95
C PRO A 173 -3.33 4.32 -20.97
N MET A 174 -2.93 3.42 -20.07
CA MET A 174 -1.56 2.85 -20.07
C MET A 174 -1.26 2.11 -21.37
N THR A 175 -2.26 1.45 -21.96
CA THR A 175 -2.07 0.67 -23.19
C THR A 175 -2.15 1.55 -24.46
N PHE A 176 -2.98 2.61 -24.47
CA PHE A 176 -3.30 3.35 -25.69
C PHE A 176 -2.75 4.78 -25.73
N CYS A 177 -2.38 5.38 -24.58
CA CYS A 177 -2.02 6.80 -24.50
C CYS A 177 -0.53 7.04 -24.16
N GLY A 178 0.32 6.05 -24.28
CA GLY A 178 1.76 6.17 -24.01
C GLY A 178 2.53 4.98 -24.52
N ASP A 179 3.82 4.98 -24.28
CA ASP A 179 4.66 3.81 -24.43
C ASP A 179 4.91 3.14 -23.07
N PHE A 180 5.45 1.92 -23.07
CA PHE A 180 5.79 1.20 -21.85
C PHE A 180 7.19 1.54 -21.32
N THR A 181 7.72 2.71 -21.67
CA THR A 181 8.99 3.19 -21.12
C THR A 181 8.76 3.95 -19.82
N PRO A 182 9.75 4.03 -18.95
CA PRO A 182 9.65 4.78 -17.69
C PRO A 182 9.25 6.25 -17.87
N GLN A 183 9.75 6.90 -18.93
CA GLN A 183 9.57 8.33 -19.18
C GLN A 183 8.37 8.65 -20.08
N GLY A 184 7.91 7.68 -20.89
CA GLY A 184 6.87 7.88 -21.90
C GLY A 184 5.52 7.29 -21.54
N ASN A 185 5.39 6.59 -20.40
CA ASN A 185 4.13 5.99 -19.99
C ASN A 185 3.10 7.03 -19.55
N PHE A 186 1.84 6.66 -19.64
CA PHE A 186 0.72 7.56 -19.32
C PHE A 186 0.70 7.97 -17.84
N ALA A 187 1.04 7.06 -16.92
CA ALA A 187 1.07 7.36 -15.48
C ALA A 187 2.07 8.48 -15.16
N GLU A 188 3.27 8.43 -15.76
CA GLU A 188 4.27 9.48 -15.63
C GLU A 188 3.77 10.84 -16.14
N GLN A 189 3.01 10.86 -17.24
CA GLN A 189 2.40 12.10 -17.74
C GLN A 189 1.37 12.67 -16.76
N VAL A 190 0.55 11.81 -16.15
CA VAL A 190 -0.41 12.22 -15.12
C VAL A 190 0.30 12.74 -13.88
N ASP A 191 1.35 12.07 -13.42
CA ASP A 191 2.12 12.48 -12.26
C ASP A 191 2.79 13.86 -12.48
N ARG A 192 3.34 14.10 -13.66
CA ARG A 192 3.85 15.45 -14.04
C ARG A 192 2.78 16.51 -13.99
N TRP A 193 1.60 16.20 -14.46
CA TRP A 193 0.50 17.16 -14.51
C TRP A 193 -0.11 17.43 -13.13
N VAL A 194 -0.31 16.38 -12.31
CA VAL A 194 -0.97 16.48 -10.99
C VAL A 194 -0.02 16.96 -9.90
N LEU A 195 1.18 16.37 -9.82
CA LEU A 195 2.13 16.62 -8.75
C LEU A 195 3.13 17.73 -9.12
N GLY A 196 3.39 17.94 -10.41
CA GLY A 196 4.32 18.97 -10.87
C GLY A 196 5.68 18.87 -10.19
N ARG A 197 6.10 19.93 -9.50
CA ARG A 197 7.37 19.99 -8.77
C ARG A 197 7.43 19.09 -7.52
N PHE A 198 6.28 18.70 -7.00
CA PHE A 198 6.19 17.83 -5.82
C PHE A 198 6.29 16.35 -6.15
N ARG A 199 6.47 16.04 -7.42
CA ARG A 199 6.72 14.69 -7.88
C ARG A 199 8.09 14.23 -7.43
N ASP A 200 8.16 13.01 -6.91
CA ASP A 200 9.44 12.35 -6.70
C ASP A 200 10.00 11.92 -8.05
N GLY A 201 11.01 12.65 -8.51
CA GLY A 201 11.66 12.38 -9.79
C GLY A 201 12.84 11.42 -9.70
N VAL A 202 13.13 10.93 -8.51
CA VAL A 202 14.31 10.10 -8.19
C VAL A 202 14.25 8.73 -8.84
N TYR A 203 13.07 8.27 -9.15
CA TYR A 203 12.80 7.05 -9.85
C TYR A 203 13.77 6.62 -10.94
N TRP A 204 14.43 7.56 -11.64
CA TRP A 204 15.15 7.30 -12.89
C TRP A 204 16.51 7.91 -12.97
N ASN A 205 17.11 8.22 -11.87
CA ASN A 205 18.53 8.57 -11.86
C ASN A 205 19.45 7.36 -12.09
N GLY A 206 18.87 6.19 -12.38
CA GLY A 206 19.60 4.99 -12.72
C GLY A 206 20.26 4.27 -11.54
N ASP A 207 20.02 4.77 -10.33
CA ASP A 207 20.58 4.19 -9.09
C ASP A 207 19.64 3.22 -8.37
N GLY A 208 18.43 3.01 -8.87
CA GLY A 208 17.45 2.08 -8.29
C GLY A 208 16.93 2.49 -6.92
N THR A 209 17.19 3.72 -6.47
CA THR A 209 16.65 4.22 -5.20
C THR A 209 15.28 4.84 -5.38
N TRP A 210 14.35 4.41 -4.55
CA TRP A 210 12.99 4.92 -4.44
C TRP A 210 12.95 6.22 -3.64
#